data_3cb144d46082238e4124ffa1ffbfa1b2
#
_entry.id   3cb144d46082238e4124ffa1ffbfa1b2
#
_cell.length_a   1.000
_cell.length_b   1.000
_cell.length_c   1.000
_cell.angle_alpha   90.00
_cell.angle_beta   90.00
_cell.angle_gamma   90.00
#
_symmetry.space_group_name_H-M   'P 1'
#
loop_
_entity.id
_entity.type
_entity.pdbx_description
1 polymer ?
#
loop_
_entity_poly.entity_id
_entity_poly.type
_entity_poly.pdbx_seq_one_letter_code
_entity_poly.pdbx_strand_id
1 'polypeptide(L)'
;MLPDPAEITFCVRGVISPILSNLFLHYAFDLWMKRTHPDLPWCRYADDGLVHCRTEKEAEALKAELQTRLAECQLEMHPTKTRIVHCKVTNRRGAYQNVKFDFLGYCFRPRRVMRPSDRKVVGGFTPAVSPAALKTMRATIRDLNIRRQTQRKLGEVAQMLNPRLRGWIEYYGRYTPSALYPLFRYVNVTLLAWAQRKFKRFKAHKVRAAYFLMKLAQTRAELFVHWQRGMIGRFA
;
A
#
# COMPACT_ATOMS: atom_id res chain seq x y z
N MET A 1 -8.61 3.93 50.85
CA MET A 1 -8.23 4.95 49.87
C MET A 1 -7.82 4.22 48.61
N LEU A 2 -8.71 4.08 47.63
CA LEU A 2 -8.42 3.42 46.37
C LEU A 2 -7.57 4.38 45.52
N PRO A 3 -6.54 3.95 44.84
CA PRO A 3 -5.72 4.81 43.99
C PRO A 3 -6.56 5.37 42.82
N ASP A 4 -6.27 6.61 42.49
CA ASP A 4 -6.87 7.37 41.41
C ASP A 4 -6.75 6.63 40.06
N PRO A 5 -7.83 6.45 39.27
CA PRO A 5 -7.79 5.74 37.98
C PRO A 5 -6.92 6.42 36.91
N ALA A 6 -6.37 7.61 37.18
CA ALA A 6 -5.54 8.35 36.26
C ALA A 6 -4.06 7.86 36.17
N GLU A 7 -3.61 6.94 37.03
CA GLU A 7 -2.18 6.53 37.05
C GLU A 7 -1.89 5.15 36.40
N ILE A 8 -2.82 4.54 35.72
CA ILE A 8 -2.50 3.36 34.91
C ILE A 8 -2.09 3.80 33.50
N THR A 9 -1.04 4.58 33.41
CA THR A 9 -0.32 4.74 32.15
C THR A 9 0.50 3.47 31.89
N PHE A 10 -0.14 2.46 31.33
CA PHE A 10 0.58 1.34 30.78
C PHE A 10 1.53 1.86 29.71
N CYS A 11 2.83 1.69 29.93
CA CYS A 11 3.86 1.93 28.94
C CYS A 11 3.68 0.89 27.80
N VAL A 12 2.87 1.22 26.82
CA VAL A 12 2.32 0.35 25.75
C VAL A 12 3.36 0.02 24.67
N ARG A 13 4.65 0.07 24.96
CA ARG A 13 5.73 -0.32 24.04
C ARG A 13 6.33 -1.71 24.33
N GLY A 14 5.62 -2.57 25.04
CA GLY A 14 6.04 -3.95 25.29
C GLY A 14 5.74 -4.88 24.12
N VAL A 15 6.54 -5.93 23.95
CA VAL A 15 6.34 -7.00 22.95
C VAL A 15 4.96 -7.68 23.09
N ILE A 16 4.38 -7.69 24.30
CA ILE A 16 3.08 -8.31 24.63
C ILE A 16 1.89 -7.42 24.20
N SER A 17 2.08 -6.11 24.09
CA SER A 17 1.00 -5.14 23.82
C SER A 17 0.20 -5.43 22.54
N PRO A 18 0.81 -5.77 21.38
CA PRO A 18 0.05 -6.13 20.18
C PRO A 18 -0.78 -7.41 20.35
N ILE A 19 -0.30 -8.37 21.14
CA ILE A 19 -1.00 -9.64 21.41
C ILE A 19 -2.23 -9.37 22.26
N LEU A 20 -2.08 -8.62 23.34
CA LEU A 20 -3.19 -8.27 24.23
C LEU A 20 -4.22 -7.40 23.53
N SER A 21 -3.79 -6.42 22.73
CA SER A 21 -4.68 -5.60 21.91
C SER A 21 -5.48 -6.46 20.93
N ASN A 22 -4.84 -7.40 20.24
CA ASN A 22 -5.53 -8.32 19.34
C ASN A 22 -6.49 -9.25 20.07
N LEU A 23 -6.12 -9.75 21.23
CA LEU A 23 -7.00 -10.59 22.06
C LEU A 23 -8.23 -9.81 22.52
N PHE A 24 -8.04 -8.58 22.98
CA PHE A 24 -9.14 -7.71 23.41
C PHE A 24 -10.10 -7.42 22.23
N LEU A 25 -9.58 -7.03 21.09
CA LEU A 25 -10.39 -6.78 19.90
C LEU A 25 -11.05 -8.06 19.34
N HIS A 26 -10.47 -9.23 19.57
CA HIS A 26 -11.11 -10.48 19.23
C HIS A 26 -12.44 -10.66 19.99
N TYR A 27 -12.48 -10.35 21.29
CA TYR A 27 -13.72 -10.41 22.06
C TYR A 27 -14.65 -9.21 21.80
N ALA A 28 -14.10 -8.01 21.69
CA ALA A 28 -14.88 -6.80 21.51
C ALA A 28 -15.53 -6.69 20.12
N PHE A 29 -14.82 -7.13 19.07
CA PHE A 29 -15.24 -6.99 17.67
C PHE A 29 -15.48 -8.33 16.97
N ASP A 30 -14.47 -9.25 16.89
CA ASP A 30 -14.55 -10.43 16.02
C ASP A 30 -15.69 -11.38 16.43
N LEU A 31 -15.75 -11.72 17.71
CA LEU A 31 -16.80 -12.60 18.25
C LEU A 31 -18.17 -11.91 18.25
N TRP A 32 -18.22 -10.62 18.51
CA TRP A 32 -19.46 -9.86 18.44
C TRP A 32 -20.00 -9.86 17.02
N MET A 33 -19.19 -9.51 16.01
CA MET A 33 -19.59 -9.54 14.59
C MET A 33 -20.09 -10.94 14.18
N LYS A 34 -19.37 -11.99 14.57
CA LYS A 34 -19.75 -13.38 14.24
C LYS A 34 -21.09 -13.78 14.85
N ARG A 35 -21.45 -13.27 16.04
CA ARG A 35 -22.69 -13.63 16.74
C ARG A 35 -23.89 -12.79 16.31
N THR A 36 -23.68 -11.48 16.11
CA THR A 36 -24.77 -10.53 15.81
C THR A 36 -24.98 -10.31 14.34
N HIS A 37 -23.93 -10.39 13.52
CA HIS A 37 -23.96 -10.15 12.07
C HIS A 37 -23.27 -11.25 11.27
N PRO A 38 -23.69 -12.52 11.39
CA PRO A 38 -23.02 -13.66 10.73
C PRO A 38 -23.03 -13.58 9.20
N ASP A 39 -24.01 -12.87 8.61
CA ASP A 39 -24.17 -12.74 7.16
C ASP A 39 -23.38 -11.59 6.54
N LEU A 40 -22.76 -10.72 7.36
CA LEU A 40 -21.95 -9.62 6.89
C LEU A 40 -20.48 -10.03 6.75
N PRO A 41 -19.89 -10.00 5.53
CA PRO A 41 -18.47 -10.25 5.36
C PRO A 41 -17.65 -9.11 6.01
N TRP A 42 -16.69 -9.49 6.82
CA TRP A 42 -15.78 -8.54 7.45
C TRP A 42 -14.35 -9.07 7.50
N CYS A 43 -13.40 -8.19 7.67
CA CYS A 43 -12.02 -8.52 7.98
C CYS A 43 -11.42 -7.48 8.92
N ARG A 44 -10.49 -7.91 9.76
CA ARG A 44 -9.73 -7.05 10.67
C ARG A 44 -8.23 -7.38 10.61
N TYR A 45 -7.42 -6.37 10.67
CA TYR A 45 -5.99 -6.47 10.84
C TYR A 45 -5.56 -5.46 11.91
N ALA A 46 -5.16 -5.94 13.08
CA ALA A 46 -4.93 -5.14 14.28
C ALA A 46 -6.15 -4.27 14.61
N ASP A 47 -5.99 -2.95 14.60
CA ASP A 47 -7.04 -1.94 14.84
C ASP A 47 -7.81 -1.53 13.57
N ASP A 48 -7.33 -1.91 12.39
CA ASP A 48 -8.02 -1.62 11.13
C ASP A 48 -9.06 -2.69 10.80
N GLY A 49 -10.34 -2.31 10.74
CA GLY A 49 -11.46 -3.18 10.39
C GLY A 49 -12.21 -2.72 9.13
N LEU A 50 -12.70 -3.68 8.36
CA LEU A 50 -13.59 -3.46 7.21
C LEU A 50 -14.80 -4.37 7.33
N VAL A 51 -16.00 -3.82 7.11
CA VAL A 51 -17.23 -4.60 7.01
C VAL A 51 -17.93 -4.26 5.70
N HIS A 52 -18.44 -5.28 5.01
CA HIS A 52 -19.15 -5.12 3.75
C HIS A 52 -20.65 -5.14 3.99
N CYS A 53 -21.31 -4.01 3.76
CA CYS A 53 -22.76 -3.86 3.82
C CYS A 53 -23.34 -3.80 2.40
N ARG A 54 -24.59 -4.24 2.23
CA ARG A 54 -25.29 -4.23 0.96
C ARG A 54 -25.87 -2.86 0.63
N THR A 55 -26.32 -2.14 1.66
CA THR A 55 -26.94 -0.81 1.54
C THR A 55 -26.28 0.20 2.46
N GLU A 56 -26.48 1.48 2.16
CA GLU A 56 -26.00 2.59 2.99
C GLU A 56 -26.70 2.60 4.36
N LYS A 57 -28.01 2.35 4.38
CA LYS A 57 -28.78 2.25 5.63
C LYS A 57 -28.26 1.16 6.55
N GLU A 58 -27.94 -0.02 5.99
CA GLU A 58 -27.33 -1.12 6.74
C GLU A 58 -25.96 -0.72 7.31
N ALA A 59 -25.14 0.01 6.53
CA ALA A 59 -23.84 0.49 6.97
C ALA A 59 -23.95 1.57 8.08
N GLU A 60 -24.96 2.43 8.00
CA GLU A 60 -25.25 3.44 9.04
C GLU A 60 -25.71 2.78 10.34
N ALA A 61 -26.65 1.84 10.26
CA ALA A 61 -27.14 1.08 11.40
C ALA A 61 -26.00 0.33 12.08
N LEU A 62 -25.24 -0.46 11.30
CA LEU A 62 -24.08 -1.19 11.82
C LEU A 62 -23.04 -0.27 12.46
N LYS A 63 -22.79 0.90 11.87
CA LYS A 63 -21.85 1.87 12.46
C LYS A 63 -22.31 2.33 13.83
N ALA A 64 -23.61 2.61 14.02
CA ALA A 64 -24.17 3.01 15.32
C ALA A 64 -24.09 1.87 16.34
N GLU A 65 -24.42 0.63 15.94
CA GLU A 65 -24.30 -0.54 16.80
C GLU A 65 -22.86 -0.82 17.22
N LEU A 66 -21.90 -0.74 16.29
CA LEU A 66 -20.46 -0.86 16.58
C LEU A 66 -19.98 0.23 17.54
N GLN A 67 -20.46 1.45 17.39
CA GLN A 67 -20.12 2.54 18.29
C GLN A 67 -20.58 2.26 19.72
N THR A 68 -21.82 1.79 19.88
CA THR A 68 -22.36 1.36 21.20
C THR A 68 -21.55 0.20 21.77
N ARG A 69 -21.31 -0.83 20.96
CA ARG A 69 -20.56 -2.02 21.39
C ARG A 69 -19.13 -1.70 21.83
N LEU A 70 -18.42 -0.85 21.11
CA LEU A 70 -17.06 -0.48 21.45
C LEU A 70 -17.03 0.42 22.71
N ALA A 71 -18.02 1.30 22.89
CA ALA A 71 -18.17 2.10 24.10
C ALA A 71 -18.39 1.21 25.35
N GLU A 72 -19.19 0.12 25.25
CA GLU A 72 -19.34 -0.88 26.32
C GLU A 72 -17.99 -1.51 26.70
N CYS A 73 -17.08 -1.65 25.74
CA CYS A 73 -15.73 -2.15 25.93
C CYS A 73 -14.71 -1.07 26.29
N GLN A 74 -15.13 0.14 26.60
CA GLN A 74 -14.27 1.31 26.86
C GLN A 74 -13.31 1.63 25.69
N LEU A 75 -13.77 1.36 24.46
CA LEU A 75 -13.08 1.72 23.22
C LEU A 75 -13.86 2.78 22.46
N GLU A 76 -13.15 3.60 21.71
CA GLU A 76 -13.73 4.63 20.87
C GLU A 76 -13.38 4.41 19.41
N MET A 77 -14.39 4.53 18.52
CA MET A 77 -14.13 4.57 17.07
C MET A 77 -13.53 5.92 16.69
N HIS A 78 -12.45 5.87 15.93
CA HIS A 78 -11.78 7.10 15.50
C HIS A 78 -12.72 7.95 14.61
N PRO A 79 -13.07 9.18 15.02
CA PRO A 79 -14.18 9.95 14.42
C PRO A 79 -13.95 10.30 12.94
N THR A 80 -12.71 10.58 12.53
CA THR A 80 -12.40 10.97 11.15
C THR A 80 -11.94 9.82 10.26
N LYS A 81 -11.41 8.73 10.83
CA LYS A 81 -10.96 7.55 10.06
C LYS A 81 -12.09 6.57 9.80
N THR A 82 -13.03 6.42 10.75
CA THR A 82 -14.20 5.55 10.58
C THR A 82 -15.21 6.22 9.65
N ARG A 83 -15.44 5.61 8.50
CA ARG A 83 -16.33 6.19 7.47
C ARG A 83 -16.98 5.13 6.61
N ILE A 84 -18.15 5.44 6.11
CA ILE A 84 -18.85 4.64 5.11
C ILE A 84 -18.30 5.01 3.74
N VAL A 85 -17.95 3.99 2.95
CA VAL A 85 -17.38 4.15 1.62
C VAL A 85 -18.25 3.44 0.59
N HIS A 86 -18.68 4.17 -0.43
CA HIS A 86 -19.45 3.61 -1.53
C HIS A 86 -18.55 2.94 -2.56
N CYS A 87 -18.66 1.62 -2.68
CA CYS A 87 -17.92 0.83 -3.66
C CYS A 87 -18.57 0.92 -5.05
N LYS A 88 -18.25 2.01 -5.78
CA LYS A 88 -18.84 2.30 -7.09
C LYS A 88 -18.33 1.32 -8.16
N VAL A 89 -19.26 0.65 -8.83
CA VAL A 89 -19.06 -0.14 -10.06
C VAL A 89 -19.80 0.51 -11.23
N THR A 90 -19.53 0.09 -12.47
CA THR A 90 -19.97 0.73 -13.72
C THR A 90 -21.45 1.12 -13.76
N ASN A 91 -22.35 0.30 -13.19
CA ASN A 91 -23.79 0.47 -13.30
C ASN A 91 -24.43 1.27 -12.15
N ARG A 92 -23.65 1.75 -11.19
CA ARG A 92 -24.18 2.54 -10.08
C ARG A 92 -24.03 4.03 -10.36
N ARG A 93 -25.17 4.72 -10.52
CA ARG A 93 -25.25 6.18 -10.65
C ARG A 93 -25.36 6.81 -9.25
N GLY A 94 -24.77 7.96 -9.05
CA GLY A 94 -24.82 8.73 -7.80
C GLY A 94 -23.51 9.46 -7.53
N ALA A 95 -23.61 10.58 -6.82
CA ALA A 95 -22.48 11.32 -6.25
C ALA A 95 -22.36 10.94 -4.77
N TYR A 96 -21.26 10.30 -4.38
CA TYR A 96 -20.99 9.89 -3.02
C TYR A 96 -19.73 10.57 -2.51
N GLN A 97 -19.73 10.98 -1.26
CA GLN A 97 -18.62 11.70 -0.64
C GLN A 97 -17.36 10.84 -0.58
N ASN A 98 -17.50 9.58 -0.17
CA ASN A 98 -16.38 8.66 -0.02
C ASN A 98 -16.51 7.51 -1.02
N VAL A 99 -15.59 7.46 -2.00
CA VAL A 99 -15.55 6.42 -3.05
C VAL A 99 -14.21 5.69 -3.08
N LYS A 100 -13.39 5.84 -2.04
CA LYS A 100 -12.09 5.19 -1.90
C LYS A 100 -11.72 5.02 -0.43
N PHE A 101 -10.94 3.98 -0.14
CA PHE A 101 -10.29 3.80 1.16
C PHE A 101 -8.93 3.13 0.98
N ASP A 102 -8.05 3.32 1.96
CA ASP A 102 -6.76 2.66 2.03
C ASP A 102 -6.83 1.59 3.13
N PHE A 103 -6.30 0.39 2.84
CA PHE A 103 -6.22 -0.73 3.77
C PHE A 103 -4.96 -1.54 3.49
N LEU A 104 -4.14 -1.79 4.50
CA LEU A 104 -2.88 -2.54 4.40
C LEU A 104 -1.94 -2.03 3.29
N GLY A 105 -1.86 -0.72 3.12
CA GLY A 105 -1.02 -0.11 2.09
C GLY A 105 -1.59 -0.18 0.67
N TYR A 106 -2.76 -0.78 0.46
CA TYR A 106 -3.52 -0.71 -0.78
C TYR A 106 -4.55 0.41 -0.74
N CYS A 107 -4.78 1.04 -1.89
CA CYS A 107 -5.89 1.96 -2.12
C CYS A 107 -6.96 1.27 -2.95
N PHE A 108 -8.12 1.07 -2.37
CA PHE A 108 -9.32 0.54 -3.01
C PHE A 108 -10.12 1.70 -3.59
N ARG A 109 -10.38 1.67 -4.88
CA ARG A 109 -11.18 2.69 -5.58
C ARG A 109 -11.71 2.18 -6.91
N PRO A 110 -12.68 2.88 -7.53
CA PRO A 110 -13.10 2.58 -8.90
C PRO A 110 -11.93 2.70 -9.88
N ARG A 111 -11.76 1.68 -10.73
CA ARG A 111 -10.77 1.64 -11.81
C ARG A 111 -11.38 1.00 -13.05
N ARG A 112 -10.85 1.36 -14.21
CA ARG A 112 -11.11 0.61 -15.43
C ARG A 112 -10.27 -0.67 -15.40
N VAL A 113 -10.93 -1.81 -15.52
CA VAL A 113 -10.31 -3.15 -15.50
C VAL A 113 -10.73 -3.87 -16.75
N MET A 114 -9.79 -4.57 -17.38
CA MET A 114 -10.14 -5.48 -18.47
C MET A 114 -10.70 -6.76 -17.88
N ARG A 115 -11.91 -7.12 -18.28
CA ARG A 115 -12.53 -8.39 -17.89
C ARG A 115 -11.86 -9.51 -18.69
N PRO A 116 -11.33 -10.56 -18.04
CA PRO A 116 -10.63 -11.64 -18.74
C PRO A 116 -11.52 -12.43 -19.73
N SER A 117 -12.83 -12.57 -19.43
CA SER A 117 -13.76 -13.39 -20.21
C SER A 117 -14.06 -12.83 -21.60
N ASP A 118 -14.20 -11.52 -21.77
CA ASP A 118 -14.61 -10.88 -23.02
C ASP A 118 -13.69 -9.74 -23.47
N ARG A 119 -12.59 -9.53 -22.75
CA ARG A 119 -11.61 -8.44 -22.96
C ARG A 119 -12.22 -7.03 -22.98
N LYS A 120 -13.44 -6.87 -22.48
CA LYS A 120 -14.07 -5.55 -22.36
C LYS A 120 -13.53 -4.80 -21.16
N VAL A 121 -13.38 -3.49 -21.32
CA VAL A 121 -13.00 -2.58 -20.23
C VAL A 121 -14.25 -2.23 -19.44
N VAL A 122 -14.31 -2.68 -18.19
CA VAL A 122 -15.40 -2.41 -17.25
C VAL A 122 -14.90 -1.61 -16.05
N GLY A 123 -15.79 -0.88 -15.41
CA GLY A 123 -15.49 -0.26 -14.11
C GLY A 123 -15.54 -1.32 -13.02
N GLY A 124 -14.45 -1.48 -12.29
CA GLY A 124 -14.36 -2.34 -11.11
C GLY A 124 -13.86 -1.59 -9.89
N PHE A 125 -14.17 -2.08 -8.71
CA PHE A 125 -13.62 -1.55 -7.46
C PHE A 125 -12.44 -2.44 -7.05
N THR A 126 -11.20 -1.98 -7.31
CA THR A 126 -10.02 -2.84 -7.21
C THR A 126 -8.89 -2.21 -6.39
N PRO A 127 -8.08 -3.06 -5.70
CA PRO A 127 -6.91 -2.62 -4.97
C PRO A 127 -5.73 -2.30 -5.90
N ALA A 128 -4.97 -1.29 -5.52
CA ALA A 128 -3.62 -1.02 -6.05
C ALA A 128 -2.77 -0.40 -4.95
N VAL A 129 -1.47 -0.37 -5.13
CA VAL A 129 -0.56 0.29 -4.17
C VAL A 129 -1.05 1.71 -3.85
N SER A 130 -1.10 2.06 -2.57
CA SER A 130 -1.58 3.39 -2.14
C SER A 130 -0.53 4.48 -2.42
N PRO A 131 -0.97 5.74 -2.58
CA PRO A 131 -0.04 6.87 -2.72
C PRO A 131 0.91 7.01 -1.52
N ALA A 132 0.43 6.72 -0.32
CA ALA A 132 1.23 6.73 0.91
C ALA A 132 2.33 5.67 0.86
N ALA A 133 2.00 4.43 0.49
CA ALA A 133 2.98 3.36 0.33
C ALA A 133 4.03 3.70 -0.74
N LEU A 134 3.62 4.24 -1.90
CA LEU A 134 4.56 4.71 -2.92
C LEU A 134 5.48 5.82 -2.42
N LYS A 135 4.99 6.73 -1.59
CA LYS A 135 5.80 7.78 -0.96
C LYS A 135 6.86 7.18 -0.04
N THR A 136 6.48 6.23 0.82
CA THR A 136 7.39 5.51 1.72
C THR A 136 8.44 4.73 0.94
N MET A 137 8.05 3.98 -0.11
CA MET A 137 9.00 3.25 -0.96
C MET A 137 10.03 4.17 -1.62
N ARG A 138 9.61 5.33 -2.13
CA ARG A 138 10.52 6.33 -2.70
C ARG A 138 11.46 6.92 -1.64
N ALA A 139 10.96 7.13 -0.41
CA ALA A 139 11.80 7.56 0.71
C ALA A 139 12.87 6.50 1.01
N THR A 140 12.49 5.23 1.13
CA THR A 140 13.42 4.12 1.34
C THR A 140 14.51 4.05 0.26
N ILE A 141 14.15 4.23 -1.03
CA ILE A 141 15.14 4.26 -2.12
C ILE A 141 16.06 5.49 -2.01
N ARG A 142 15.54 6.64 -1.62
CA ARG A 142 16.30 7.87 -1.42
C ARG A 142 17.31 7.73 -0.29
N ASP A 143 16.91 7.10 0.82
CA ASP A 143 17.73 6.90 2.02
C ASP A 143 18.91 5.95 1.76
N LEU A 144 18.80 5.05 0.76
CA LEU A 144 19.94 4.26 0.27
C LEU A 144 21.02 5.12 -0.36
N ASN A 145 20.74 6.39 -0.66
CA ASN A 145 21.68 7.38 -1.19
C ASN A 145 22.51 6.90 -2.42
N ILE A 146 21.90 6.07 -3.25
CA ILE A 146 22.54 5.40 -4.41
C ILE A 146 23.25 6.42 -5.31
N ARG A 147 22.63 7.59 -5.49
CA ARG A 147 23.19 8.67 -6.34
C ARG A 147 24.61 9.10 -5.93
N ARG A 148 25.01 8.93 -4.68
CA ARG A 148 26.35 9.30 -4.15
C ARG A 148 27.30 8.11 -4.05
N GLN A 149 26.82 6.88 -4.22
CA GLN A 149 27.64 5.67 -4.10
C GLN A 149 28.40 5.35 -5.42
N THR A 150 29.19 6.28 -5.89
CA THR A 150 29.88 6.17 -7.18
C THR A 150 31.03 5.14 -7.18
N GLN A 151 31.55 4.77 -6.03
CA GLN A 151 32.56 3.72 -5.87
C GLN A 151 31.99 2.32 -6.14
N ARG A 152 30.68 2.10 -5.90
CA ARG A 152 30.06 0.79 -6.09
C ARG A 152 29.92 0.41 -7.57
N LYS A 153 30.02 -0.90 -7.86
CA LYS A 153 29.66 -1.45 -9.15
C LYS A 153 28.12 -1.56 -9.28
N LEU A 154 27.61 -1.62 -10.52
CA LEU A 154 26.16 -1.69 -10.75
C LEU A 154 25.52 -2.96 -10.14
N GLY A 155 26.24 -4.09 -10.11
CA GLY A 155 25.79 -5.30 -9.44
C GLY A 155 25.59 -5.13 -7.93
N GLU A 156 26.47 -4.39 -7.25
CA GLU A 156 26.33 -4.09 -5.83
C GLU A 156 25.14 -3.17 -5.56
N VAL A 157 24.89 -2.21 -6.46
CA VAL A 157 23.69 -1.36 -6.40
C VAL A 157 22.43 -2.23 -6.58
N ALA A 158 22.49 -3.22 -7.49
CA ALA A 158 21.39 -4.16 -7.69
C ALA A 158 21.13 -5.02 -6.43
N GLN A 159 22.18 -5.51 -5.77
CA GLN A 159 22.06 -6.25 -4.51
C GLN A 159 21.39 -5.44 -3.39
N MET A 160 21.60 -4.12 -3.35
CA MET A 160 20.95 -3.24 -2.40
C MET A 160 19.46 -3.02 -2.71
N LEU A 161 19.09 -2.92 -3.99
CA LEU A 161 17.73 -2.58 -4.43
C LEU A 161 16.83 -3.79 -4.58
N ASN A 162 17.34 -4.87 -5.15
CA ASN A 162 16.53 -6.04 -5.55
C ASN A 162 15.73 -6.69 -4.41
N PRO A 163 16.25 -6.89 -3.19
CA PRO A 163 15.47 -7.48 -2.11
C PRO A 163 14.21 -6.66 -1.80
N ARG A 164 14.34 -5.32 -1.75
CA ARG A 164 13.23 -4.40 -1.50
C ARG A 164 12.23 -4.39 -2.66
N LEU A 165 12.74 -4.28 -3.89
CA LEU A 165 11.90 -4.29 -5.09
C LEU A 165 11.13 -5.60 -5.22
N ARG A 166 11.76 -6.74 -4.93
CA ARG A 166 11.12 -8.06 -4.96
C ARG A 166 9.96 -8.13 -3.97
N GLY A 167 10.20 -7.78 -2.71
CA GLY A 167 9.14 -7.76 -1.70
C GLY A 167 7.97 -6.83 -2.07
N TRP A 168 8.25 -5.63 -2.59
CA TRP A 168 7.18 -4.71 -3.03
C TRP A 168 6.43 -5.23 -4.26
N ILE A 169 7.10 -5.88 -5.19
CA ILE A 169 6.48 -6.48 -6.38
C ILE A 169 5.61 -7.68 -5.98
N GLU A 170 6.08 -8.52 -5.08
CA GLU A 170 5.32 -9.68 -4.60
C GLU A 170 4.07 -9.24 -3.83
N TYR A 171 4.22 -8.25 -2.94
CA TYR A 171 3.11 -7.76 -2.15
C TYR A 171 2.12 -6.94 -2.99
N TYR A 172 2.56 -5.86 -3.65
CA TYR A 172 1.68 -4.90 -4.33
C TYR A 172 1.37 -5.23 -5.79
N GLY A 173 2.15 -6.09 -6.41
CA GLY A 173 1.98 -6.44 -7.82
C GLY A 173 0.87 -7.46 -8.10
N ARG A 174 0.25 -8.02 -7.07
CA ARG A 174 -0.74 -9.10 -7.20
C ARG A 174 -2.01 -8.68 -7.96
N TYR A 175 -2.52 -7.47 -7.70
CA TYR A 175 -3.82 -7.03 -8.25
C TYR A 175 -3.67 -6.04 -9.39
N THR A 176 -2.86 -5.01 -9.23
CA THR A 176 -2.66 -3.95 -10.23
C THR A 176 -1.16 -3.66 -10.39
N PRO A 177 -0.41 -4.53 -11.11
CA PRO A 177 1.05 -4.40 -11.25
C PRO A 177 1.48 -3.07 -11.86
N SER A 178 0.70 -2.53 -12.80
CA SER A 178 0.98 -1.25 -13.46
C SER A 178 1.01 -0.05 -12.50
N ALA A 179 0.38 -0.17 -11.34
CA ALA A 179 0.43 0.88 -10.32
C ALA A 179 1.82 1.06 -9.68
N LEU A 180 2.72 0.07 -9.85
CA LEU A 180 4.12 0.16 -9.43
C LEU A 180 5.03 0.85 -10.46
N TYR A 181 4.57 1.10 -11.69
CA TYR A 181 5.39 1.74 -12.74
C TYR A 181 6.00 3.08 -12.34
N PRO A 182 5.30 3.97 -11.60
CA PRO A 182 5.91 5.20 -11.10
C PRO A 182 7.08 4.98 -10.13
N LEU A 183 7.07 3.88 -9.38
CA LEU A 183 8.19 3.49 -8.51
C LEU A 183 9.39 3.01 -9.35
N PHE A 184 9.16 2.13 -10.33
CA PHE A 184 10.22 1.62 -11.21
C PHE A 184 10.86 2.73 -12.02
N ARG A 185 10.05 3.69 -12.51
CA ARG A 185 10.58 4.90 -13.14
C ARG A 185 11.46 5.70 -12.19
N TYR A 186 11.07 5.84 -10.93
CA TYR A 186 11.89 6.53 -9.92
C TYR A 186 13.22 5.81 -9.67
N VAL A 187 13.24 4.47 -9.66
CA VAL A 187 14.46 3.67 -9.59
C VAL A 187 15.34 3.95 -10.80
N ASN A 188 14.80 3.88 -12.01
CA ASN A 188 15.54 4.14 -13.26
C ASN A 188 16.15 5.55 -13.28
N VAL A 189 15.41 6.57 -12.86
CA VAL A 189 15.94 7.95 -12.72
C VAL A 189 17.04 8.04 -11.67
N THR A 190 16.94 7.26 -10.60
CA THR A 190 17.99 7.19 -9.56
C THR A 190 19.26 6.53 -10.10
N LEU A 191 19.13 5.45 -10.88
CA LEU A 191 20.25 4.78 -11.57
C LEU A 191 20.89 5.70 -12.61
N LEU A 192 20.09 6.47 -13.34
CA LEU A 192 20.59 7.46 -14.29
C LEU A 192 21.45 8.52 -13.60
N ALA A 193 20.97 9.08 -12.50
CA ALA A 193 21.72 10.07 -11.72
C ALA A 193 23.00 9.49 -11.12
N TRP A 194 22.99 8.20 -10.71
CA TRP A 194 24.19 7.49 -10.29
C TRP A 194 25.19 7.33 -11.44
N ALA A 195 24.75 6.89 -12.62
CA ALA A 195 25.63 6.70 -13.78
C ALA A 195 26.27 8.03 -14.24
N GLN A 196 25.54 9.13 -14.25
CA GLN A 196 26.07 10.45 -14.56
C GLN A 196 27.15 10.91 -13.59
N ARG A 197 27.03 10.56 -12.31
CA ARG A 197 28.05 10.90 -11.31
C ARG A 197 29.25 9.98 -11.32
N LYS A 198 29.04 8.70 -11.59
CA LYS A 198 30.11 7.69 -11.63
C LYS A 198 31.01 7.85 -12.84
N PHE A 199 30.43 8.06 -14.03
CA PHE A 199 31.19 8.05 -15.27
C PHE A 199 31.41 9.48 -15.81
N LYS A 200 32.65 9.96 -15.86
CA LYS A 200 33.00 11.29 -16.41
C LYS A 200 32.38 11.55 -17.79
N ARG A 201 32.36 10.52 -18.66
CA ARG A 201 31.79 10.57 -20.04
C ARG A 201 30.28 10.89 -20.07
N PHE A 202 29.58 10.72 -18.98
CA PHE A 202 28.13 10.98 -18.86
C PHE A 202 27.81 12.28 -18.10
N LYS A 203 28.83 12.94 -17.55
CA LYS A 203 28.67 14.26 -16.90
C LYS A 203 28.08 15.23 -17.92
N ALA A 204 26.95 15.89 -17.59
CA ALA A 204 26.15 16.75 -18.45
C ALA A 204 25.49 16.08 -19.68
N HIS A 205 25.69 14.79 -19.93
CA HIS A 205 25.13 14.07 -21.08
C HIS A 205 24.02 13.08 -20.65
N LYS A 206 22.89 13.60 -20.22
CA LYS A 206 21.75 12.82 -19.71
C LYS A 206 21.26 11.77 -20.73
N VAL A 207 21.11 12.15 -21.99
CA VAL A 207 20.64 11.26 -23.07
C VAL A 207 21.59 10.09 -23.30
N ARG A 208 22.91 10.34 -23.32
CA ARG A 208 23.92 9.27 -23.47
C ARG A 208 23.89 8.30 -22.30
N ALA A 209 23.75 8.82 -21.08
CA ALA A 209 23.63 7.98 -19.88
C ALA A 209 22.33 7.14 -19.91
N ALA A 210 21.21 7.72 -20.32
CA ALA A 210 19.93 7.02 -20.48
C ALA A 210 20.02 5.89 -21.50
N TYR A 211 20.62 6.17 -22.68
CA TYR A 211 20.83 5.17 -23.74
C TYR A 211 21.73 4.02 -23.28
N PHE A 212 22.82 4.34 -22.59
CA PHE A 212 23.69 3.31 -21.99
C PHE A 212 22.95 2.38 -21.03
N LEU A 213 22.15 2.96 -20.10
CA LEU A 213 21.36 2.15 -19.16
C LEU A 213 20.26 1.37 -19.86
N MET A 214 19.61 1.93 -20.87
CA MET A 214 18.60 1.25 -21.67
C MET A 214 19.19 0.04 -22.41
N LYS A 215 20.33 0.20 -23.09
CA LYS A 215 21.03 -0.89 -23.74
C LYS A 215 21.45 -1.97 -22.74
N LEU A 216 21.95 -1.56 -21.58
CA LEU A 216 22.33 -2.49 -20.52
C LEU A 216 21.12 -3.24 -19.97
N ALA A 217 19.97 -2.58 -19.78
CA ALA A 217 18.74 -3.22 -19.33
C ALA A 217 18.17 -4.21 -20.37
N GLN A 218 18.39 -3.99 -21.66
CA GLN A 218 18.04 -4.93 -22.74
C GLN A 218 18.95 -6.16 -22.76
N THR A 219 20.26 -5.97 -22.57
CA THR A 219 21.26 -7.06 -22.66
C THR A 219 21.45 -7.83 -21.35
N ARG A 220 21.16 -7.21 -20.22
CA ARG A 220 21.36 -7.75 -18.86
C ARG A 220 20.16 -7.45 -17.97
N ALA A 221 18.96 -7.83 -18.44
CA ALA A 221 17.72 -7.61 -17.71
C ALA A 221 17.72 -8.27 -16.31
N GLU A 222 18.51 -9.34 -16.15
CA GLU A 222 18.66 -10.08 -14.89
C GLU A 222 19.24 -9.24 -13.73
N LEU A 223 19.92 -8.12 -14.03
CA LEU A 223 20.52 -7.27 -12.99
C LEU A 223 19.49 -6.69 -12.03
N PHE A 224 18.35 -6.26 -12.54
CA PHE A 224 17.30 -5.65 -11.70
C PHE A 224 15.95 -6.33 -11.89
N VAL A 225 15.28 -6.65 -10.80
CA VAL A 225 13.98 -7.33 -10.80
C VAL A 225 12.92 -6.61 -11.63
N HIS A 226 12.91 -5.28 -11.65
CA HIS A 226 11.96 -4.50 -12.46
C HIS A 226 12.31 -4.49 -13.96
N TRP A 227 13.57 -4.66 -14.34
CA TRP A 227 13.98 -4.84 -15.73
C TRP A 227 13.50 -6.18 -16.28
N GLN A 228 13.61 -7.27 -15.50
CA GLN A 228 13.07 -8.59 -15.85
C GLN A 228 11.58 -8.56 -16.18
N ARG A 229 10.85 -7.58 -15.61
CA ARG A 229 9.41 -7.37 -15.86
C ARG A 229 9.14 -6.38 -17.02
N GLY A 230 10.12 -6.13 -17.86
CA GLY A 230 9.97 -5.28 -19.04
C GLY A 230 10.05 -3.77 -18.76
N MET A 231 10.43 -3.34 -17.55
CA MET A 231 10.61 -1.92 -17.23
C MET A 231 11.97 -1.38 -17.67
N ILE A 232 12.32 -1.64 -18.94
CA ILE A 232 13.62 -1.38 -19.57
C ILE A 232 13.77 0.06 -20.05
N GLY A 233 12.69 0.83 -20.14
CA GLY A 233 12.66 2.20 -20.67
C GLY A 233 12.42 3.27 -19.61
N ARG A 234 12.33 4.54 -20.09
CA ARG A 234 12.00 5.72 -19.28
C ARG A 234 13.04 6.03 -18.18
N PHE A 235 14.31 6.12 -18.58
CA PHE A 235 15.38 6.66 -17.74
C PHE A 235 15.40 8.20 -17.72
N ALA A 236 14.54 8.85 -18.51
CA ALA A 236 14.41 10.30 -18.57
C ALA A 236 12.98 10.75 -18.29
#